data_3cff27b6643fbb13248c1495ef83209a
#
_entry.id   3cff27b6643fbb13248c1495ef83209a
#
_cell.length_a   1.000
_cell.length_b   1.000
_cell.length_c   1.000
_cell.angle_alpha   90.00
_cell.angle_beta   90.00
_cell.angle_gamma   90.00
#
_symmetry.space_group_name_H-M   'P 1'
#
loop_
_entity.id
_entity.type
_entity.pdbx_description
1 polymer ?
#
loop_
_entity_poly.entity_id
_entity_poly.type
_entity_poly.pdbx_seq_one_letter_code
_entity_poly.pdbx_strand_id
1 'polypeptide(L)'
;MQKIQINNKELKNLLNDFSDWFNYLDKSEIKLKGKKDYNEYYTSEEYYNTIDKKNHIGFPEETYGVDLACVDSTPISFREKIRNIDKDFNSILGSKNCAVKMYYPKNGYMGWHNNHNAHGYNILFSYSKEGSGFFRYKELKNLKTVTMFDSAGWTAKVGYYGSNKEQDKLFWHCARAYEDRLTLGFVIPDKNFWNMMIEDIESI
;
A
#
# COMPACT_ATOMS: atom_id res chain seq x y z
N MET A 1 11.34 5.80 3.78
CA MET A 1 10.41 5.76 2.64
C MET A 1 10.74 6.92 1.70
N GLN A 2 10.82 6.66 0.40
CA GLN A 2 11.16 7.64 -0.63
C GLN A 2 10.11 7.56 -1.76
N LYS A 3 9.70 8.72 -2.31
CA LYS A 3 8.96 8.77 -3.58
C LYS A 3 9.95 8.59 -4.74
N ILE A 4 9.54 7.86 -5.77
CA ILE A 4 10.26 7.72 -7.03
C ILE A 4 9.36 8.09 -8.21
N GLN A 5 9.97 8.43 -9.35
CA GLN A 5 9.24 8.76 -10.57
C GLN A 5 8.91 7.48 -11.35
N ILE A 6 7.71 7.38 -11.87
CA ILE A 6 7.34 6.28 -12.74
C ILE A 6 7.56 6.74 -14.17
N ASN A 7 8.69 6.39 -14.77
CA ASN A 7 9.03 6.76 -16.15
C ASN A 7 8.89 5.57 -17.11
N ASN A 8 9.15 4.35 -16.63
CA ASN A 8 8.99 3.13 -17.42
C ASN A 8 7.60 3.06 -18.05
N LYS A 9 7.59 2.99 -19.38
CA LYS A 9 6.35 3.12 -20.20
C LYS A 9 5.43 1.90 -20.06
N GLU A 10 6.01 0.71 -19.97
CA GLU A 10 5.25 -0.53 -19.82
C GLU A 10 4.54 -0.56 -18.47
N LEU A 11 5.26 -0.22 -17.40
CA LEU A 11 4.69 -0.10 -16.06
C LEU A 11 3.59 0.98 -15.99
N LYS A 12 3.80 2.15 -16.61
CA LYS A 12 2.76 3.20 -16.70
C LYS A 12 1.48 2.69 -17.35
N ASN A 13 1.62 1.98 -18.47
CA ASN A 13 0.46 1.43 -19.18
C ASN A 13 -0.29 0.43 -18.31
N LEU A 14 0.42 -0.50 -17.67
CA LEU A 14 -0.18 -1.50 -16.78
C LEU A 14 -0.91 -0.85 -15.59
N LEU A 15 -0.30 0.16 -14.98
CA LEU A 15 -0.92 0.92 -13.88
C LEU A 15 -2.18 1.67 -14.34
N ASN A 16 -2.14 2.30 -15.52
CA ASN A 16 -3.28 3.02 -16.09
C ASN A 16 -4.42 2.06 -16.44
N ASP A 17 -4.13 0.95 -17.11
CA ASP A 17 -5.12 -0.08 -17.43
C ASP A 17 -5.80 -0.62 -16.15
N PHE A 18 -5.05 -0.73 -15.07
CA PHE A 18 -5.60 -1.15 -13.78
C PHE A 18 -6.50 -0.08 -13.16
N SER A 19 -6.06 1.19 -13.14
CA SER A 19 -6.89 2.28 -12.62
C SER A 19 -8.13 2.54 -13.48
N ASP A 20 -8.04 2.40 -14.78
CA ASP A 20 -9.20 2.53 -15.68
C ASP A 20 -10.22 1.44 -15.40
N TRP A 21 -9.80 0.17 -15.35
CA TRP A 21 -10.68 -0.92 -14.94
C TRP A 21 -11.33 -0.63 -13.58
N PHE A 22 -10.55 -0.21 -12.57
CA PHE A 22 -11.05 0.08 -11.24
C PHE A 22 -12.08 1.23 -11.22
N ASN A 23 -11.88 2.27 -12.00
CA ASN A 23 -12.77 3.42 -12.07
C ASN A 23 -14.14 3.08 -12.65
N TYR A 24 -14.19 2.13 -13.61
CA TYR A 24 -15.43 1.63 -14.21
C TYR A 24 -16.09 0.49 -13.45
N LEU A 25 -15.44 0.02 -12.39
CA LEU A 25 -15.93 -1.11 -11.62
C LEU A 25 -17.19 -0.73 -10.83
N ASP A 26 -18.22 -1.58 -10.90
CA ASP A 26 -19.32 -1.52 -9.94
C ASP A 26 -18.83 -2.02 -8.57
N LYS A 27 -18.70 -1.08 -7.64
CA LYS A 27 -18.20 -1.34 -6.30
C LYS A 27 -19.30 -1.75 -5.32
N SER A 28 -20.58 -1.81 -5.74
CA SER A 28 -21.71 -2.15 -4.88
C SER A 28 -21.64 -3.58 -4.32
N GLU A 29 -20.97 -4.48 -5.07
CA GLU A 29 -20.78 -5.87 -4.64
C GLU A 29 -19.57 -6.07 -3.70
N ILE A 30 -18.76 -5.02 -3.47
CA ILE A 30 -17.61 -5.09 -2.58
C ILE A 30 -18.08 -4.96 -1.13
N LYS A 31 -17.79 -5.98 -0.33
CA LYS A 31 -18.09 -5.98 1.11
C LYS A 31 -16.94 -5.34 1.88
N LEU A 32 -17.11 -4.08 2.22
CA LEU A 32 -16.15 -3.37 3.04
C LEU A 32 -16.11 -3.92 4.47
N LYS A 33 -14.91 -3.94 5.06
CA LYS A 33 -14.69 -4.37 6.45
C LYS A 33 -14.17 -3.20 7.27
N GLY A 34 -14.47 -3.21 8.58
CA GLY A 34 -13.98 -2.23 9.54
C GLY A 34 -14.97 -1.12 9.86
N LYS A 35 -14.51 -0.12 10.60
CA LYS A 35 -15.32 0.97 11.18
C LYS A 35 -15.06 2.29 10.45
N LYS A 36 -16.03 2.78 9.68
CA LYS A 36 -15.90 3.97 8.83
C LYS A 36 -15.55 5.25 9.61
N ASP A 37 -16.10 5.44 10.81
CA ASP A 37 -16.13 6.73 11.48
C ASP A 37 -14.89 7.04 12.34
N TYR A 38 -13.90 6.13 12.37
CA TYR A 38 -12.71 6.25 13.23
C TYR A 38 -11.42 6.51 12.45
N ASN A 39 -11.52 6.92 11.18
CA ASN A 39 -10.35 7.09 10.30
C ASN A 39 -9.34 8.13 10.83
N GLU A 40 -9.80 9.21 11.46
CA GLU A 40 -8.92 10.23 12.04
C GLU A 40 -8.15 9.68 13.23
N TYR A 41 -8.85 9.05 14.14
CA TYR A 41 -8.28 8.48 15.34
C TYR A 41 -7.23 7.41 15.02
N TYR A 42 -7.58 6.38 14.24
CA TYR A 42 -6.68 5.26 13.96
C TYR A 42 -5.46 5.62 13.09
N THR A 43 -5.45 6.82 12.49
CA THR A 43 -4.29 7.37 11.78
C THR A 43 -3.60 8.52 12.51
N SER A 44 -3.99 8.79 13.78
CA SER A 44 -3.45 9.85 14.63
C SER A 44 -2.20 9.42 15.40
N GLU A 45 -1.47 10.40 15.94
CA GLU A 45 -0.40 10.17 16.93
C GLU A 45 -0.94 9.62 18.25
N GLU A 46 -2.13 10.04 18.64
CA GLU A 46 -2.78 9.56 19.85
C GLU A 46 -2.95 8.04 19.80
N TYR A 47 -3.54 7.52 18.73
CA TYR A 47 -3.69 6.07 18.56
C TYR A 47 -2.35 5.35 18.48
N TYR A 48 -1.36 5.90 17.74
CA TYR A 48 -0.01 5.30 17.69
C TYR A 48 0.58 5.08 19.08
N ASN A 49 0.33 6.01 20.01
CA ASN A 49 0.85 5.92 21.38
C ASN A 49 0.12 4.89 22.25
N THR A 50 -1.09 4.47 21.87
CA THR A 50 -1.84 3.44 22.60
C THR A 50 -1.47 2.02 22.17
N ILE A 51 -0.81 1.83 21.03
CA ILE A 51 -0.48 0.51 20.50
C ILE A 51 0.53 -0.21 21.41
N ASP A 52 0.21 -1.43 21.78
CA ASP A 52 1.20 -2.33 22.44
C ASP A 52 2.23 -2.81 21.42
N LYS A 53 3.32 -2.06 21.31
CA LYS A 53 4.38 -2.31 20.33
C LYS A 53 5.12 -3.63 20.55
N LYS A 54 5.08 -4.19 21.76
CA LYS A 54 5.76 -5.45 22.10
C LYS A 54 5.01 -6.67 21.57
N ASN A 55 3.67 -6.60 21.62
CA ASN A 55 2.81 -7.70 21.22
C ASN A 55 2.16 -7.46 19.85
N HIS A 56 2.56 -6.41 19.14
CA HIS A 56 2.01 -6.11 17.81
C HIS A 56 2.38 -7.21 16.81
N ILE A 57 1.38 -7.69 16.08
CA ILE A 57 1.51 -8.85 15.17
C ILE A 57 1.99 -8.49 13.75
N GLY A 58 2.28 -7.22 13.51
CA GLY A 58 2.73 -6.71 12.21
C GLY A 58 1.61 -6.19 11.31
N PHE A 59 0.42 -6.78 11.37
CA PHE A 59 -0.75 -6.33 10.62
C PHE A 59 -1.47 -5.15 11.30
N PRO A 60 -2.18 -4.32 10.54
CA PRO A 60 -3.06 -3.32 11.14
C PRO A 60 -4.21 -4.00 11.90
N GLU A 61 -4.42 -3.62 13.15
CA GLU A 61 -5.54 -4.10 13.96
C GLU A 61 -6.86 -3.44 13.53
N GLU A 62 -6.76 -2.22 13.02
CA GLU A 62 -7.91 -1.42 12.61
C GLU A 62 -7.76 -0.95 11.15
N THR A 63 -8.77 -1.25 10.35
CA THR A 63 -8.85 -0.85 8.94
C THR A 63 -10.29 -0.54 8.55
N TYR A 64 -10.46 0.32 7.54
CA TYR A 64 -11.70 0.42 6.78
C TYR A 64 -11.37 0.39 5.29
N GLY A 65 -11.59 -0.75 4.68
CA GLY A 65 -11.23 -1.05 3.30
C GLY A 65 -11.37 -2.54 3.02
N VAL A 66 -10.84 -2.98 1.88
CA VAL A 66 -10.90 -4.38 1.49
C VAL A 66 -9.66 -4.78 0.70
N ASP A 67 -9.13 -5.96 0.98
CA ASP A 67 -8.19 -6.63 0.08
C ASP A 67 -8.97 -7.13 -1.15
N LEU A 68 -8.59 -6.66 -2.34
CA LEU A 68 -9.25 -6.99 -3.60
C LEU A 68 -9.12 -8.48 -3.99
N ALA A 69 -8.22 -9.21 -3.36
CA ALA A 69 -8.09 -10.66 -3.51
C ALA A 69 -8.92 -11.47 -2.48
N CYS A 70 -9.59 -10.80 -1.54
CA CYS A 70 -10.34 -11.47 -0.48
C CYS A 70 -11.59 -12.17 -1.01
N VAL A 71 -11.66 -13.50 -0.79
CA VAL A 71 -12.73 -14.37 -1.29
C VAL A 71 -14.11 -13.98 -0.76
N ASP A 72 -14.19 -13.58 0.50
CA ASP A 72 -15.45 -13.28 1.17
C ASP A 72 -15.97 -11.86 0.90
N SER A 73 -15.12 -11.02 0.31
CA SER A 73 -15.39 -9.59 0.20
C SER A 73 -15.49 -9.08 -1.23
N THR A 74 -15.08 -9.89 -2.22
CA THR A 74 -15.06 -9.48 -3.63
C THR A 74 -15.66 -10.55 -4.54
N PRO A 75 -16.34 -10.17 -5.64
CA PRO A 75 -16.83 -11.11 -6.67
C PRO A 75 -15.69 -11.92 -7.28
N ILE A 76 -16.02 -13.11 -7.80
CA ILE A 76 -15.03 -13.99 -8.44
C ILE A 76 -14.35 -13.33 -9.65
N SER A 77 -15.13 -12.59 -10.45
CA SER A 77 -14.62 -11.86 -11.63
C SER A 77 -13.52 -10.83 -11.25
N PHE A 78 -13.65 -10.17 -10.10
CA PHE A 78 -12.64 -9.24 -9.60
C PHE A 78 -11.34 -9.97 -9.29
N ARG A 79 -11.44 -11.10 -8.59
CA ARG A 79 -10.27 -11.89 -8.18
C ARG A 79 -9.52 -12.46 -9.38
N GLU A 80 -10.22 -12.84 -10.43
CA GLU A 80 -9.60 -13.30 -11.67
C GLU A 80 -8.83 -12.18 -12.36
N LYS A 81 -9.44 -10.99 -12.46
CA LYS A 81 -8.76 -9.80 -13.01
C LYS A 81 -7.52 -9.45 -12.19
N ILE A 82 -7.66 -9.39 -10.85
CA ILE A 82 -6.55 -9.11 -9.93
C ILE A 82 -5.42 -10.14 -10.08
N ARG A 83 -5.76 -11.43 -10.19
CA ARG A 83 -4.74 -12.48 -10.35
C ARG A 83 -3.96 -12.36 -11.65
N ASN A 84 -4.61 -11.96 -12.74
CA ASN A 84 -3.95 -11.76 -14.02
C ASN A 84 -3.02 -10.56 -13.96
N ILE A 85 -3.48 -9.44 -13.42
CA ILE A 85 -2.70 -8.22 -13.22
C ILE A 85 -1.50 -8.48 -12.30
N ASP A 86 -1.66 -9.26 -11.22
CA ASP A 86 -0.56 -9.63 -10.33
C ASP A 86 0.59 -10.33 -11.07
N LYS A 87 0.30 -11.18 -12.04
CA LYS A 87 1.34 -11.84 -12.84
C LYS A 87 2.14 -10.84 -13.66
N ASP A 88 1.45 -9.89 -14.28
CA ASP A 88 2.07 -8.88 -15.12
C ASP A 88 2.96 -7.94 -14.27
N PHE A 89 2.45 -7.46 -13.13
CA PHE A 89 3.25 -6.66 -12.19
C PHE A 89 4.45 -7.44 -11.64
N ASN A 90 4.26 -8.68 -11.23
CA ASN A 90 5.37 -9.50 -10.71
C ASN A 90 6.46 -9.72 -11.77
N SER A 91 6.06 -9.88 -13.03
CA SER A 91 7.00 -10.02 -14.15
C SER A 91 7.82 -8.74 -14.38
N ILE A 92 7.14 -7.59 -14.46
CA ILE A 92 7.79 -6.29 -14.71
C ILE A 92 8.70 -5.89 -13.54
N LEU A 93 8.23 -6.08 -12.30
CA LEU A 93 8.95 -5.65 -11.11
C LEU A 93 10.01 -6.63 -10.62
N GLY A 94 10.05 -7.85 -11.16
CA GLY A 94 10.88 -8.93 -10.60
C GLY A 94 10.51 -9.25 -9.15
N SER A 95 9.26 -9.00 -8.76
CA SER A 95 8.79 -9.21 -7.40
C SER A 95 8.42 -10.66 -7.16
N LYS A 96 8.48 -11.08 -5.88
CA LYS A 96 8.08 -12.42 -5.48
C LYS A 96 6.56 -12.57 -5.42
N ASN A 97 5.88 -11.55 -4.91
CA ASN A 97 4.43 -11.52 -4.76
C ASN A 97 3.93 -10.10 -4.49
N CYS A 98 2.68 -9.85 -4.79
CA CYS A 98 1.96 -8.67 -4.34
C CYS A 98 1.43 -8.92 -2.91
N ALA A 99 2.03 -8.23 -1.94
CA ALA A 99 1.70 -8.39 -0.52
C ALA A 99 0.45 -7.58 -0.10
N VAL A 100 0.11 -6.53 -0.83
CA VAL A 100 -1.01 -5.63 -0.53
C VAL A 100 -1.76 -5.30 -1.82
N LYS A 101 -3.08 -5.49 -1.81
CA LYS A 101 -4.00 -5.12 -2.89
C LYS A 101 -5.26 -4.48 -2.31
N MET A 102 -5.06 -3.32 -1.69
CA MET A 102 -6.12 -2.69 -0.91
C MET A 102 -6.89 -1.65 -1.72
N TYR A 103 -8.20 -1.75 -1.64
CA TYR A 103 -9.14 -0.68 -1.94
C TYR A 103 -9.60 -0.01 -0.64
N TYR A 104 -9.46 1.29 -0.60
CA TYR A 104 -10.00 2.16 0.43
C TYR A 104 -11.11 3.01 -0.19
N PRO A 105 -12.36 2.94 0.29
CA PRO A 105 -13.41 3.88 -0.10
C PRO A 105 -13.13 5.26 0.47
N LYS A 106 -13.91 6.24 0.09
CA LYS A 106 -13.89 7.55 0.76
C LYS A 106 -13.98 7.39 2.28
N ASN A 107 -13.04 8.01 3.00
CA ASN A 107 -12.79 7.86 4.44
C ASN A 107 -12.23 6.49 4.86
N GLY A 108 -11.78 5.68 3.90
CA GLY A 108 -11.06 4.45 4.19
C GLY A 108 -9.69 4.71 4.79
N TYR A 109 -9.20 3.75 5.56
CA TYR A 109 -7.90 3.85 6.22
C TYR A 109 -7.31 2.47 6.52
N MET A 110 -6.04 2.49 6.80
CA MET A 110 -5.28 1.43 7.44
C MET A 110 -4.56 2.04 8.63
N GLY A 111 -4.91 1.60 9.84
CA GLY A 111 -4.36 2.11 11.09
C GLY A 111 -2.85 1.86 11.21
N TRP A 112 -2.22 2.43 12.22
CA TRP A 112 -0.79 2.27 12.45
C TRP A 112 -0.39 0.81 12.64
N HIS A 113 0.60 0.34 11.86
CA HIS A 113 1.18 -1.00 11.89
C HIS A 113 2.61 -0.97 11.31
N ASN A 114 3.34 -2.08 11.32
CA ASN A 114 4.73 -2.09 10.89
C ASN A 114 5.09 -3.17 9.85
N ASN A 115 4.17 -4.09 9.55
CA ASN A 115 4.37 -5.14 8.55
C ASN A 115 5.64 -6.02 8.76
N HIS A 116 6.11 -6.22 9.99
CA HIS A 116 7.28 -7.07 10.25
C HIS A 116 7.10 -8.52 9.74
N ASN A 117 5.89 -8.95 9.57
CA ASN A 117 5.48 -10.23 8.99
C ASN A 117 5.60 -10.29 7.45
N ALA A 118 5.68 -9.13 6.79
CA ALA A 118 5.94 -8.97 5.35
C ALA A 118 7.16 -8.06 5.11
N HIS A 119 8.22 -8.31 5.90
CA HIS A 119 9.45 -7.53 5.89
C HIS A 119 10.24 -7.67 4.58
N GLY A 120 11.12 -6.72 4.32
CA GLY A 120 12.01 -6.70 3.16
C GLY A 120 11.97 -5.39 2.38
N TYR A 121 12.53 -5.42 1.18
CA TYR A 121 12.51 -4.30 0.25
C TYR A 121 11.13 -4.22 -0.41
N ASN A 122 10.50 -3.06 -0.30
CA ASN A 122 9.14 -2.87 -0.76
C ASN A 122 9.04 -1.75 -1.79
N ILE A 123 8.08 -1.91 -2.70
CA ILE A 123 7.52 -0.83 -3.50
C ILE A 123 6.01 -0.77 -3.30
N LEU A 124 5.49 0.43 -3.08
CA LEU A 124 4.07 0.71 -2.97
C LEU A 124 3.65 1.64 -4.10
N PHE A 125 2.66 1.22 -4.89
CA PHE A 125 1.92 2.08 -5.79
C PHE A 125 0.62 2.49 -5.13
N SER A 126 0.33 3.78 -5.14
CA SER A 126 -0.94 4.31 -4.65
C SER A 126 -1.62 5.10 -5.76
N TYR A 127 -2.88 4.81 -6.01
CA TYR A 127 -3.72 5.54 -6.95
C TYR A 127 -4.78 6.34 -6.19
N SER A 128 -4.91 7.59 -6.54
CA SER A 128 -5.94 8.52 -6.07
C SER A 128 -6.31 9.42 -7.24
N LYS A 129 -7.59 9.48 -7.60
CA LYS A 129 -8.00 10.18 -8.83
C LYS A 129 -7.68 11.67 -8.75
N GLU A 130 -8.01 12.30 -7.64
CA GLU A 130 -7.81 13.73 -7.40
C GLU A 130 -6.60 14.05 -6.52
N GLY A 131 -5.87 13.02 -6.04
CA GLY A 131 -4.73 13.19 -5.16
C GLY A 131 -5.11 13.42 -3.69
N SER A 132 -6.23 12.85 -3.26
CA SER A 132 -6.80 13.13 -1.94
C SER A 132 -6.63 11.94 -0.98
N GLY A 133 -5.57 11.99 -0.19
CA GLY A 133 -5.19 10.98 0.79
C GLY A 133 -3.75 11.13 1.25
N PHE A 134 -3.30 10.22 2.08
CA PHE A 134 -1.91 10.19 2.52
C PHE A 134 -1.43 8.80 2.89
N PHE A 135 -0.10 8.66 2.87
CA PHE A 135 0.68 7.64 3.55
C PHE A 135 1.52 8.33 4.63
N ARG A 136 1.46 7.86 5.87
CA ARG A 136 2.16 8.44 7.00
C ARG A 136 3.04 7.40 7.66
N TYR A 137 4.23 7.79 8.11
CA TYR A 137 5.16 6.86 8.76
C TYR A 137 5.99 7.53 9.86
N LYS A 138 6.55 6.71 10.73
CA LYS A 138 7.53 7.12 11.74
C LYS A 138 8.93 7.02 11.14
N GLU A 139 9.66 8.13 11.19
CA GLU A 139 11.05 8.17 10.80
C GLU A 139 11.90 7.35 11.79
N LEU A 140 12.72 6.40 11.29
CA LEU A 140 13.44 5.45 12.15
C LEU A 140 14.40 6.12 13.13
N LYS A 141 14.99 7.26 12.75
CA LYS A 141 16.02 7.93 13.56
C LYS A 141 15.47 8.65 14.80
N ASN A 142 14.29 9.22 14.71
CA ASN A 142 13.79 10.16 15.72
C ASN A 142 12.31 9.96 16.04
N LEU A 143 11.66 9.00 15.41
CA LEU A 143 10.24 8.67 15.53
C LEU A 143 9.29 9.83 15.19
N LYS A 144 9.77 10.86 14.51
CA LYS A 144 8.91 11.92 13.99
C LYS A 144 7.98 11.36 12.93
N THR A 145 6.76 11.87 12.92
CA THR A 145 5.79 11.51 11.90
C THR A 145 6.04 12.31 10.63
N VAL A 146 6.21 11.58 9.55
CA VAL A 146 6.28 12.12 8.18
C VAL A 146 5.01 11.77 7.46
N THR A 147 4.35 12.75 6.85
CA THR A 147 3.16 12.56 6.03
C THR A 147 3.50 12.81 4.56
N MET A 148 3.27 11.80 3.73
CA MET A 148 3.40 11.87 2.27
C MET A 148 1.99 11.94 1.69
N PHE A 149 1.56 13.12 1.28
CA PHE A 149 0.27 13.29 0.60
C PHE A 149 0.30 12.64 -0.77
N ASP A 150 -0.82 12.06 -1.16
CA ASP A 150 -0.99 11.49 -2.49
C ASP A 150 -1.02 12.63 -3.52
N SER A 151 -0.66 12.31 -4.75
CA SER A 151 -0.84 13.18 -5.92
C SER A 151 -1.91 12.55 -6.81
N ALA A 152 -2.55 13.33 -7.68
CA ALA A 152 -3.48 12.80 -8.67
C ALA A 152 -2.80 11.73 -9.54
N GLY A 153 -3.51 10.64 -9.80
CA GLY A 153 -3.00 9.49 -10.50
C GLY A 153 -2.16 8.54 -9.64
N TRP A 154 -1.23 7.85 -10.25
CA TRP A 154 -0.35 6.89 -9.59
C TRP A 154 0.88 7.56 -8.97
N THR A 155 1.22 7.13 -7.78
CA THR A 155 2.48 7.48 -7.09
C THR A 155 3.20 6.21 -6.65
N ALA A 156 4.53 6.19 -6.79
CA ALA A 156 5.37 5.09 -6.32
C ALA A 156 6.20 5.52 -5.10
N LYS A 157 6.29 4.63 -4.13
CA LYS A 157 7.07 4.80 -2.89
C LYS A 157 7.87 3.54 -2.62
N VAL A 158 9.14 3.68 -2.31
CA VAL A 158 10.06 2.57 -2.04
C VAL A 158 10.62 2.66 -0.62
N GLY A 159 10.87 1.51 0.01
CA GLY A 159 11.44 1.47 1.34
C GLY A 159 11.73 0.07 1.84
N TYR A 160 12.47 -0.02 2.94
CA TYR A 160 12.75 -1.26 3.63
C TYR A 160 11.90 -1.38 4.89
N TYR A 161 11.25 -2.50 5.06
CA TYR A 161 10.46 -2.85 6.26
C TYR A 161 11.24 -3.89 7.05
N GLY A 162 11.61 -3.54 8.29
CA GLY A 162 12.35 -4.44 9.17
C GLY A 162 11.52 -5.64 9.63
N SER A 163 12.19 -6.76 9.85
CA SER A 163 11.61 -7.94 10.50
C SER A 163 11.45 -7.72 12.01
N ASN A 164 10.73 -8.61 12.67
CA ASN A 164 10.60 -8.58 14.14
C ASN A 164 11.93 -8.76 14.88
N LYS A 165 12.98 -9.23 14.19
CA LYS A 165 14.35 -9.33 14.73
C LYS A 165 15.15 -8.04 14.60
N GLU A 166 14.67 -7.10 13.78
CA GLU A 166 15.32 -5.82 13.47
C GLU A 166 14.51 -4.67 14.10
N GLN A 167 14.46 -4.63 15.42
CA GLN A 167 13.63 -3.70 16.19
C GLN A 167 13.90 -2.23 15.86
N ASP A 168 15.13 -1.89 15.52
CA ASP A 168 15.56 -0.55 15.06
C ASP A 168 15.11 -0.18 13.65
N LYS A 169 14.61 -1.17 12.90
CA LYS A 169 14.11 -1.01 11.51
C LYS A 169 12.61 -1.24 11.36
N LEU A 170 11.87 -1.40 12.46
CA LEU A 170 10.42 -1.54 12.40
C LEU A 170 9.77 -0.27 11.83
N PHE A 171 9.22 -0.40 10.64
CA PHE A 171 8.71 0.73 9.88
C PHE A 171 7.22 0.96 10.14
N TRP A 172 6.92 1.69 11.22
CA TRP A 172 5.55 2.04 11.59
C TRP A 172 4.94 3.02 10.59
N HIS A 173 3.78 2.66 10.07
CA HIS A 173 3.07 3.46 9.08
C HIS A 173 1.55 3.27 9.14
N CYS A 174 0.84 4.21 8.52
CA CYS A 174 -0.60 4.16 8.32
C CYS A 174 -0.97 4.87 7.02
N ALA A 175 -2.20 4.68 6.56
CA ALA A 175 -2.72 5.34 5.37
C ALA A 175 -4.17 5.77 5.57
N ARG A 176 -4.58 6.85 4.89
CA ARG A 176 -5.96 7.35 4.88
C ARG A 176 -6.33 7.87 3.50
N ALA A 177 -7.55 7.59 3.11
CA ALA A 177 -8.16 8.03 1.86
C ALA A 177 -9.26 9.05 2.12
N TYR A 178 -9.29 10.14 1.37
CA TYR A 178 -10.39 11.11 1.40
C TYR A 178 -11.33 10.92 0.19
N GLU A 179 -10.93 10.08 -0.74
CA GLU A 179 -11.68 9.57 -1.88
C GLU A 179 -11.39 8.08 -2.09
N ASP A 180 -11.92 7.48 -3.15
CA ASP A 180 -11.57 6.11 -3.52
C ASP A 180 -10.08 6.00 -3.84
N ARG A 181 -9.39 5.08 -3.20
CA ARG A 181 -7.93 4.92 -3.26
C ARG A 181 -7.55 3.46 -3.41
N LEU A 182 -6.57 3.20 -4.27
CA LEU A 182 -5.93 1.88 -4.36
C LEU A 182 -4.52 1.91 -3.76
N THR A 183 -4.10 0.78 -3.24
CA THR A 183 -2.69 0.53 -2.90
C THR A 183 -2.29 -0.88 -3.35
N LEU A 184 -1.22 -0.94 -4.14
CA LEU A 184 -0.54 -2.18 -4.50
C LEU A 184 0.84 -2.19 -3.85
N GLY A 185 1.17 -3.24 -3.13
CA GLY A 185 2.46 -3.37 -2.45
C GLY A 185 3.17 -4.65 -2.85
N PHE A 186 4.41 -4.54 -3.28
CA PHE A 186 5.23 -5.68 -3.74
C PHE A 186 6.48 -5.79 -2.89
N VAL A 187 6.85 -7.04 -2.56
CA VAL A 187 8.08 -7.38 -1.87
C VAL A 187 9.12 -7.84 -2.88
N ILE A 188 10.27 -7.20 -2.87
CA ILE A 188 11.39 -7.52 -3.75
C ILE A 188 12.38 -8.43 -3.02
N PRO A 189 12.92 -9.48 -3.67
CA PRO A 189 13.70 -10.53 -3.00
C PRO A 189 14.95 -10.04 -2.26
N ASP A 190 15.70 -9.13 -2.85
CA ASP A 190 16.93 -8.61 -2.28
C ASP A 190 17.21 -7.16 -2.69
N LYS A 191 18.24 -6.57 -2.09
CA LYS A 191 18.62 -5.17 -2.29
C LYS A 191 19.08 -4.86 -3.71
N ASN A 192 19.79 -5.77 -4.36
CA ASN A 192 20.33 -5.51 -5.71
C ASN A 192 19.19 -5.50 -6.72
N PHE A 193 18.29 -6.49 -6.66
CA PHE A 193 17.09 -6.49 -7.48
C PHE A 193 16.21 -5.26 -7.21
N TRP A 194 16.08 -4.85 -5.96
CA TRP A 194 15.32 -3.65 -5.61
C TRP A 194 15.93 -2.38 -6.20
N ASN A 195 17.26 -2.22 -6.18
CA ASN A 195 17.93 -1.09 -6.81
C ASN A 195 17.75 -1.11 -8.33
N MET A 196 17.95 -2.27 -8.98
CA MET A 196 17.74 -2.41 -10.42
C MET A 196 16.30 -2.10 -10.83
N MET A 197 15.31 -2.58 -10.06
CA MET A 197 13.91 -2.26 -10.27
C MET A 197 13.64 -0.75 -10.18
N ILE A 198 14.22 -0.05 -9.21
CA ILE A 198 14.06 1.42 -9.08
C ILE A 198 14.67 2.12 -10.31
N GLU A 199 15.89 1.74 -10.72
CA GLU A 199 16.55 2.29 -11.90
C GLU A 199 15.69 2.06 -13.16
N ASP A 200 15.12 0.88 -13.34
CA ASP A 200 14.26 0.55 -14.47
C ASP A 200 12.96 1.38 -14.45
N ILE A 201 12.31 1.52 -13.29
CA ILE A 201 11.10 2.33 -13.14
C ILE A 201 11.34 3.81 -13.44
N GLU A 202 12.50 4.35 -13.08
CA GLU A 202 12.88 5.75 -13.29
C GLU A 202 13.54 5.99 -14.66
N SER A 203 13.86 4.93 -15.41
CA SER A 203 14.40 5.05 -16.78
C SER A 203 13.35 5.59 -17.76
N ILE A 204 13.81 6.39 -18.74
CA ILE A 204 12.95 6.98 -19.79
C ILE A 204 12.93 6.09 -21.03
#